data_8e0c94922a52a49ae983c904fa689711
#
_entry.id   8e0c94922a52a49ae983c904fa689711
#
_cell.length_a   1.000
_cell.length_b   1.000
_cell.length_c   1.000
_cell.angle_alpha   90.00
_cell.angle_beta   90.00
_cell.angle_gamma   90.00
#
_symmetry.space_group_name_H-M   'P 1'
#
loop_
_entity.id
_entity.type
_entity.pdbx_description
1 polymer ?
#
loop_
_entity_poly.entity_id
_entity_poly.type
_entity_poly.pdbx_seq_one_letter_code
_entity_poly.pdbx_strand_id
1 'polypeptide(L)'
;MNKTTSFKLSVMMFLEFFIWGCWFVTMGTFLSQAFSASGGDIALAYETQSWGAIVAPFIIGLIADRYFDAEKILALIHILGGGLLFMCSVALGFDKFYPYILIYMILYMPTLALVNSIAFRQMKNPSKEFPKIRVWGTIGWIVAGLVISYGVGWESSQKLEYTFYLAAIVSVTLGLFSFSLPKTPPQATNESPSLREILGLDALKLLKDTRYLVFFISSILICIPLAFYYQDANLFLNELGVENAAGVMTL
;
A
#
# COMPACT_ATOMS: atom_id res chain seq x y z
N MET A 1 -24.12 4.74 -8.79
CA MET A 1 -23.69 4.92 -7.38
C MET A 1 -24.21 6.25 -6.83
N ASN A 2 -24.56 6.34 -5.54
CA ASN A 2 -24.95 7.57 -4.85
C ASN A 2 -23.73 8.52 -4.69
N LYS A 3 -23.93 9.86 -4.75
CA LYS A 3 -22.86 10.86 -4.63
C LYS A 3 -22.08 10.74 -3.30
N THR A 4 -22.77 10.52 -2.19
CA THR A 4 -22.16 10.34 -0.87
C THR A 4 -21.26 9.10 -0.81
N THR A 5 -21.73 7.97 -1.36
CA THR A 5 -20.94 6.75 -1.47
C THR A 5 -19.71 6.96 -2.36
N SER A 6 -19.88 7.60 -3.51
CA SER A 6 -18.76 7.93 -4.40
C SER A 6 -17.70 8.76 -3.71
N PHE A 7 -18.11 9.79 -2.97
CA PHE A 7 -17.19 10.63 -2.19
C PHE A 7 -16.43 9.82 -1.13
N LYS A 8 -17.13 9.02 -0.34
CA LYS A 8 -16.50 8.18 0.70
C LYS A 8 -15.47 7.21 0.12
N LEU A 9 -15.80 6.56 -1.01
CA LEU A 9 -14.87 5.63 -1.68
C LEU A 9 -13.67 6.38 -2.29
N SER A 10 -13.87 7.58 -2.81
CA SER A 10 -12.77 8.42 -3.31
C SER A 10 -11.82 8.84 -2.19
N VAL A 11 -12.36 9.25 -1.03
CA VAL A 11 -11.55 9.58 0.16
C VAL A 11 -10.79 8.36 0.66
N MET A 12 -11.45 7.19 0.74
CA MET A 12 -10.80 5.93 1.10
C MET A 12 -9.61 5.64 0.18
N MET A 13 -9.80 5.68 -1.15
CA MET A 13 -8.72 5.45 -2.11
C MET A 13 -7.60 6.48 -1.99
N PHE A 14 -7.96 7.75 -1.81
CA PHE A 14 -6.98 8.82 -1.62
C PHE A 14 -6.10 8.56 -0.38
N LEU A 15 -6.72 8.30 0.78
CA LEU A 15 -5.99 8.08 2.02
C LEU A 15 -5.16 6.80 1.98
N GLU A 16 -5.67 5.73 1.38
CA GLU A 16 -4.96 4.46 1.21
C GLU A 16 -3.61 4.66 0.52
N PHE A 17 -3.60 5.30 -0.63
CA PHE A 17 -2.39 5.51 -1.40
C PHE A 17 -1.55 6.70 -0.92
N PHE A 18 -2.15 7.67 -0.24
CA PHE A 18 -1.43 8.73 0.45
C PHE A 18 -0.54 8.17 1.55
N ILE A 19 -1.05 7.23 2.38
CA ILE A 19 -0.28 6.56 3.42
C ILE A 19 0.97 5.91 2.82
N TRP A 20 0.81 5.16 1.74
CA TRP A 20 1.92 4.46 1.09
C TRP A 20 2.91 5.44 0.45
N GLY A 21 2.41 6.45 -0.25
CA GLY A 21 3.22 7.50 -0.88
C GLY A 21 4.01 8.35 0.10
N CYS A 22 3.58 8.45 1.38
CA CYS A 22 4.29 9.24 2.39
C CYS A 22 5.72 8.76 2.66
N TRP A 23 5.97 7.46 2.69
CA TRP A 23 7.24 6.93 3.18
C TRP A 23 7.96 6.02 2.20
N PHE A 24 7.22 5.35 1.30
CA PHE A 24 7.77 4.26 0.49
C PHE A 24 8.89 4.72 -0.44
N VAL A 25 8.72 5.86 -1.10
CA VAL A 25 9.71 6.41 -2.04
C VAL A 25 10.99 6.85 -1.32
N THR A 26 10.87 7.39 -0.09
CA THR A 26 11.97 7.96 0.68
C THR A 26 12.57 6.99 1.69
N MET A 27 12.03 5.78 1.82
CA MET A 27 12.48 4.81 2.83
C MET A 27 13.96 4.46 2.69
N GLY A 28 14.46 4.25 1.47
CA GLY A 28 15.88 3.94 1.23
C GLY A 28 16.80 5.06 1.73
N THR A 29 16.46 6.31 1.38
CA THR A 29 17.20 7.49 1.83
C THR A 29 17.11 7.65 3.36
N PHE A 30 15.94 7.45 3.95
CA PHE A 30 15.78 7.44 5.41
C PHE A 30 16.68 6.41 6.09
N LEU A 31 16.66 5.17 5.63
CA LEU A 31 17.46 4.09 6.22
C LEU A 31 18.97 4.36 6.11
N SER A 32 19.41 4.87 4.95
CA SER A 32 20.81 5.25 4.75
C SER A 32 21.23 6.39 5.67
N GLN A 33 20.43 7.47 5.75
CA GLN A 33 20.78 8.66 6.55
C GLN A 33 20.62 8.44 8.05
N ALA A 34 19.55 7.83 8.51
CA ALA A 34 19.25 7.69 9.93
C ALA A 34 19.99 6.52 10.60
N PHE A 35 20.21 5.43 9.86
CA PHE A 35 20.76 4.19 10.43
C PHE A 35 22.08 3.76 9.80
N SER A 36 22.60 4.49 8.81
CA SER A 36 23.75 4.08 7.99
C SER A 36 23.57 2.66 7.43
N ALA A 37 22.33 2.33 7.06
CA ALA A 37 21.95 1.02 6.58
C ALA A 37 22.70 0.66 5.28
N SER A 38 23.15 -0.58 5.18
CA SER A 38 23.77 -1.09 3.97
C SER A 38 22.75 -1.24 2.82
N GLY A 39 23.23 -1.34 1.57
CA GLY A 39 22.35 -1.65 0.44
C GLY A 39 21.56 -2.96 0.64
N GLY A 40 22.16 -3.95 1.35
CA GLY A 40 21.48 -5.19 1.73
C GLY A 40 20.33 -4.96 2.71
N ASP A 41 20.50 -4.11 3.71
CA ASP A 41 19.45 -3.76 4.67
C ASP A 41 18.30 -3.01 3.99
N ILE A 42 18.63 -2.08 3.08
CA ILE A 42 17.63 -1.36 2.30
C ILE A 42 16.82 -2.34 1.43
N ALA A 43 17.49 -3.27 0.74
CA ALA A 43 16.85 -4.30 -0.04
C ALA A 43 15.89 -5.16 0.80
N LEU A 44 16.32 -5.62 1.97
CA LEU A 44 15.49 -6.37 2.91
C LEU A 44 14.24 -5.58 3.34
N ALA A 45 14.39 -4.27 3.58
CA ALA A 45 13.24 -3.43 3.92
C ALA A 45 12.20 -3.35 2.78
N TYR A 46 12.64 -3.22 1.52
CA TYR A 46 11.72 -3.22 0.37
C TYR A 46 11.12 -4.60 0.06
N GLU A 47 11.86 -5.70 0.33
CA GLU A 47 11.34 -7.06 0.19
C GLU A 47 10.12 -7.35 1.08
N THR A 48 9.93 -6.62 2.17
CA THR A 48 8.76 -6.76 3.06
C THR A 48 7.43 -6.58 2.32
N GLN A 49 7.41 -5.78 1.24
CA GLN A 49 6.26 -5.66 0.34
C GLN A 49 5.91 -7.00 -0.32
N SER A 50 6.91 -7.73 -0.79
CA SER A 50 6.71 -9.03 -1.43
C SER A 50 6.19 -10.07 -0.43
N TRP A 51 6.72 -10.09 0.77
CA TRP A 51 6.20 -10.94 1.85
C TRP A 51 4.75 -10.61 2.18
N GLY A 52 4.41 -9.33 2.31
CA GLY A 52 3.04 -8.88 2.50
C GLY A 52 2.11 -9.33 1.38
N ALA A 53 2.55 -9.20 0.11
CA ALA A 53 1.77 -9.60 -1.05
C ALA A 53 1.53 -11.11 -1.13
N ILE A 54 2.51 -11.94 -0.72
CA ILE A 54 2.38 -13.40 -0.66
C ILE A 54 1.37 -13.81 0.41
N VAL A 55 1.36 -13.15 1.56
CA VAL A 55 0.47 -13.45 2.70
C VAL A 55 -0.95 -12.90 2.50
N ALA A 56 -1.10 -11.83 1.71
CA ALA A 56 -2.35 -11.10 1.51
C ALA A 56 -3.56 -11.98 1.13
N PRO A 57 -3.47 -12.92 0.15
CA PRO A 57 -4.61 -13.77 -0.22
C PRO A 57 -5.13 -14.63 0.93
N PHE A 58 -4.24 -15.06 1.82
CA PHE A 58 -4.65 -15.86 2.99
C PHE A 58 -5.43 -15.04 4.01
N ILE A 59 -5.00 -13.79 4.26
CA ILE A 59 -5.71 -12.88 5.18
C ILE A 59 -7.09 -12.53 4.60
N ILE A 60 -7.17 -12.18 3.32
CA ILE A 60 -8.43 -11.82 2.68
C ILE A 60 -9.35 -13.03 2.57
N GLY A 61 -8.88 -14.14 1.98
CA GLY A 61 -9.71 -15.32 1.73
C GLY A 61 -10.19 -16.02 3.01
N LEU A 62 -9.37 -16.02 4.06
CA LEU A 62 -9.71 -16.71 5.32
C LEU A 62 -10.49 -15.82 6.30
N ILE A 63 -10.25 -14.52 6.31
CA ILE A 63 -10.78 -13.62 7.34
C ILE A 63 -11.86 -12.70 6.78
N ALA A 64 -11.50 -11.91 5.75
CA ALA A 64 -12.37 -10.86 5.23
C ALA A 64 -13.59 -11.40 4.51
N ASP A 65 -13.43 -12.44 3.71
CA ASP A 65 -14.54 -12.98 2.91
C ASP A 65 -15.53 -13.81 3.72
N ARG A 66 -15.17 -14.21 4.94
CA ARG A 66 -15.97 -15.17 5.73
C ARG A 66 -16.60 -14.66 7.00
N TYR A 67 -15.85 -13.87 7.79
CA TYR A 67 -16.24 -13.67 9.19
C TYR A 67 -16.58 -12.23 9.50
N PHE A 68 -16.05 -11.27 8.76
CA PHE A 68 -16.16 -9.86 9.13
C PHE A 68 -16.51 -8.97 7.94
N ASP A 69 -17.17 -7.88 8.21
CA ASP A 69 -17.42 -6.83 7.22
C ASP A 69 -16.08 -6.23 6.77
N ALA A 70 -15.87 -6.10 5.46
CA ALA A 70 -14.58 -5.67 4.89
C ALA A 70 -14.13 -4.29 5.39
N GLU A 71 -15.06 -3.35 5.58
CA GLU A 71 -14.77 -2.03 6.12
C GLU A 71 -14.30 -2.07 7.58
N LYS A 72 -14.73 -3.05 8.37
CA LYS A 72 -14.28 -3.22 9.77
C LYS A 72 -12.88 -3.79 9.85
N ILE A 73 -12.56 -4.74 8.95
CA ILE A 73 -11.20 -5.28 8.84
C ILE A 73 -10.25 -4.18 8.37
N LEU A 74 -10.65 -3.41 7.36
CA LEU A 74 -9.88 -2.25 6.90
C LEU A 74 -9.60 -1.28 8.07
N ALA A 75 -10.62 -0.98 8.88
CA ALA A 75 -10.48 -0.13 10.05
C ALA A 75 -9.45 -0.67 11.04
N LEU A 76 -9.57 -1.94 11.41
CA LEU A 76 -8.67 -2.58 12.38
C LEU A 76 -7.22 -2.59 11.88
N ILE A 77 -7.01 -2.99 10.62
CA ILE A 77 -5.68 -3.08 10.04
C ILE A 77 -5.02 -1.71 10.00
N HIS A 78 -5.73 -0.66 9.61
CA HIS A 78 -5.15 0.69 9.55
C HIS A 78 -4.89 1.29 10.93
N ILE A 79 -5.69 0.98 11.95
CA ILE A 79 -5.40 1.41 13.33
C ILE A 79 -4.13 0.72 13.85
N LEU A 80 -4.04 -0.61 13.68
CA LEU A 80 -2.84 -1.37 14.07
C LEU A 80 -1.62 -0.95 13.24
N GLY A 81 -1.80 -0.81 11.93
CA GLY A 81 -0.76 -0.34 11.01
C GLY A 81 -0.25 1.05 11.36
N GLY A 82 -1.13 1.96 11.78
CA GLY A 82 -0.72 3.28 12.27
C GLY A 82 0.19 3.20 13.49
N GLY A 83 -0.09 2.28 14.43
CA GLY A 83 0.79 2.00 15.56
C GLY A 83 2.17 1.49 15.11
N LEU A 84 2.22 0.58 14.13
CA LEU A 84 3.49 0.06 13.59
C LEU A 84 4.29 1.13 12.85
N LEU A 85 3.64 1.98 12.05
CA LEU A 85 4.29 3.11 11.39
C LEU A 85 4.85 4.12 12.40
N PHE A 86 4.13 4.37 13.49
CA PHE A 86 4.65 5.18 14.58
C PHE A 86 5.91 4.54 15.21
N MET A 87 5.92 3.21 15.43
CA MET A 87 7.11 2.51 15.91
C MET A 87 8.28 2.58 14.91
N CYS A 88 7.99 2.58 13.60
CA CYS A 88 9.01 2.82 12.57
C CYS A 88 9.61 4.23 12.69
N SER A 89 8.80 5.26 12.96
CA SER A 89 9.26 6.66 13.05
C SER A 89 10.18 6.92 14.25
N VAL A 90 10.07 6.13 15.33
CA VAL A 90 10.87 6.27 16.55
C VAL A 90 11.91 5.18 16.72
N ALA A 91 12.13 4.34 15.71
CA ALA A 91 13.11 3.27 15.75
C ALA A 91 14.55 3.83 15.86
N LEU A 92 15.37 3.20 16.69
CA LEU A 92 16.75 3.64 16.95
C LEU A 92 17.79 2.80 16.18
N GLY A 93 17.42 2.19 15.07
CA GLY A 93 18.32 1.37 14.23
C GLY A 93 17.54 0.40 13.37
N PHE A 94 18.19 -0.15 12.37
CA PHE A 94 17.61 -1.08 11.41
C PHE A 94 16.99 -2.32 12.08
N ASP A 95 17.67 -2.90 13.06
CA ASP A 95 17.21 -4.10 13.79
C ASP A 95 15.86 -3.89 14.49
N LYS A 96 15.55 -2.66 14.89
CA LYS A 96 14.25 -2.30 15.47
C LYS A 96 13.23 -1.92 14.42
N PHE A 97 13.65 -1.22 13.37
CA PHE A 97 12.81 -0.80 12.27
C PHE A 97 12.26 -1.98 11.47
N TYR A 98 13.13 -2.94 11.09
CA TYR A 98 12.79 -4.05 10.20
C TYR A 98 11.58 -4.88 10.65
N PRO A 99 11.47 -5.36 11.88
CA PRO A 99 10.31 -6.14 12.30
C PRO A 99 9.01 -5.31 12.26
N TYR A 100 9.06 -4.01 12.54
CA TYR A 100 7.87 -3.17 12.48
C TYR A 100 7.39 -2.99 11.05
N ILE A 101 8.29 -2.69 10.11
CA ILE A 101 7.92 -2.51 8.70
C ILE A 101 7.47 -3.83 8.06
N LEU A 102 8.07 -4.97 8.44
CA LEU A 102 7.65 -6.29 7.97
C LEU A 102 6.21 -6.60 8.41
N ILE A 103 5.90 -6.47 9.69
CA ILE A 103 4.54 -6.72 10.20
C ILE A 103 3.56 -5.73 9.59
N TYR A 104 3.95 -4.45 9.45
CA TYR A 104 3.14 -3.44 8.79
C TYR A 104 2.80 -3.85 7.35
N MET A 105 3.77 -4.27 6.56
CA MET A 105 3.53 -4.66 5.16
C MET A 105 2.69 -5.92 5.02
N ILE A 106 2.83 -6.89 5.94
CA ILE A 106 1.94 -8.07 6.01
C ILE A 106 0.48 -7.64 6.25
N LEU A 107 0.26 -6.62 7.07
CA LEU A 107 -1.07 -6.08 7.32
C LEU A 107 -1.56 -5.16 6.18
N TYR A 108 -0.68 -4.33 5.62
CA TYR A 108 -1.04 -3.32 4.63
C TYR A 108 -1.35 -3.91 3.24
N MET A 109 -0.57 -4.86 2.74
CA MET A 109 -0.77 -5.40 1.38
C MET A 109 -2.19 -5.96 1.14
N PRO A 110 -2.82 -6.68 2.09
CA PRO A 110 -4.22 -7.08 1.97
C PRO A 110 -5.20 -5.92 1.80
N THR A 111 -4.91 -4.75 2.37
CA THR A 111 -5.85 -3.62 2.31
C THR A 111 -6.05 -3.09 0.90
N LEU A 112 -5.05 -3.21 0.02
CA LEU A 112 -5.16 -2.86 -1.39
C LEU A 112 -6.27 -3.65 -2.11
N ALA A 113 -6.43 -4.92 -1.78
CA ALA A 113 -7.52 -5.73 -2.32
C ALA A 113 -8.85 -5.44 -1.61
N LEU A 114 -8.82 -5.17 -0.28
CA LEU A 114 -10.02 -4.81 0.48
C LEU A 114 -10.67 -3.52 -0.03
N VAL A 115 -9.89 -2.45 -0.25
CA VAL A 115 -10.45 -1.18 -0.76
C VAL A 115 -11.05 -1.34 -2.16
N ASN A 116 -10.45 -2.17 -3.02
CA ASN A 116 -11.01 -2.51 -4.32
C ASN A 116 -12.31 -3.30 -4.17
N SER A 117 -12.36 -4.31 -3.31
CA SER A 117 -13.54 -5.12 -3.04
C SER A 117 -14.68 -4.27 -2.48
N ILE A 118 -14.42 -3.42 -1.48
CA ILE A 118 -15.40 -2.48 -0.93
C ILE A 118 -15.95 -1.59 -2.05
N ALA A 119 -15.08 -1.04 -2.91
CA ALA A 119 -15.50 -0.18 -4.01
C ALA A 119 -16.37 -0.94 -5.02
N PHE A 120 -15.96 -2.12 -5.49
CA PHE A 120 -16.71 -2.90 -6.48
C PHE A 120 -18.09 -3.28 -6.00
N ARG A 121 -18.26 -3.62 -4.73
CA ARG A 121 -19.58 -3.99 -4.18
C ARG A 121 -20.59 -2.87 -4.15
N GLN A 122 -20.15 -1.61 -4.20
CA GLN A 122 -21.02 -0.44 -4.23
C GLN A 122 -21.36 0.02 -5.65
N MET A 123 -20.77 -0.60 -6.68
CA MET A 123 -20.89 -0.15 -8.07
C MET A 123 -21.92 -0.99 -8.84
N LYS A 124 -22.75 -0.30 -9.63
CA LYS A 124 -23.66 -0.94 -10.60
C LYS A 124 -22.95 -1.26 -11.91
N ASN A 125 -22.00 -0.43 -12.32
CA ASN A 125 -21.20 -0.60 -13.53
C ASN A 125 -19.72 -0.34 -13.22
N PRO A 126 -18.98 -1.39 -12.75
CA PRO A 126 -17.57 -1.27 -12.37
C PRO A 126 -16.70 -0.68 -13.49
N SER A 127 -16.91 -1.06 -14.75
CA SER A 127 -16.08 -0.59 -15.87
C SER A 127 -16.13 0.93 -16.06
N LYS A 128 -17.25 1.59 -15.70
CA LYS A 128 -17.42 3.04 -15.84
C LYS A 128 -17.18 3.80 -14.53
N GLU A 129 -17.47 3.18 -13.40
CA GLU A 129 -17.47 3.84 -12.09
C GLU A 129 -16.13 3.67 -11.36
N PHE A 130 -15.50 2.50 -11.46
CA PHE A 130 -14.23 2.20 -10.76
C PHE A 130 -13.07 3.13 -11.15
N PRO A 131 -12.81 3.43 -12.44
CA PRO A 131 -11.70 4.33 -12.80
C PRO A 131 -11.82 5.71 -12.14
N LYS A 132 -13.05 6.22 -11.96
CA LYS A 132 -13.32 7.52 -11.33
C LYS A 132 -13.01 7.54 -9.83
N ILE A 133 -13.08 6.40 -9.19
CA ILE A 133 -12.73 6.22 -7.77
C ILE A 133 -11.24 5.91 -7.64
N ARG A 134 -10.71 5.03 -8.48
CA ARG A 134 -9.32 4.56 -8.40
C ARG A 134 -8.29 5.67 -8.68
N VAL A 135 -8.63 6.64 -9.53
CA VAL A 135 -7.76 7.79 -9.82
C VAL A 135 -7.41 8.59 -8.56
N TRP A 136 -8.28 8.64 -7.57
CA TRP A 136 -8.01 9.30 -6.30
C TRP A 136 -6.86 8.66 -5.53
N GLY A 137 -6.62 7.37 -5.73
CA GLY A 137 -5.42 6.72 -5.20
C GLY A 137 -4.14 7.29 -5.81
N THR A 138 -4.09 7.45 -7.12
CA THR A 138 -2.94 8.09 -7.78
C THR A 138 -2.75 9.53 -7.31
N ILE A 139 -3.84 10.29 -7.19
CA ILE A 139 -3.79 11.66 -6.65
C ILE A 139 -3.26 11.65 -5.21
N GLY A 140 -3.70 10.71 -4.37
CA GLY A 140 -3.21 10.56 -2.99
C GLY A 140 -1.70 10.34 -2.92
N TRP A 141 -1.18 9.45 -3.77
CA TRP A 141 0.26 9.19 -3.88
C TRP A 141 1.04 10.44 -4.29
N ILE A 142 0.60 11.13 -5.35
CA ILE A 142 1.23 12.36 -5.83
C ILE A 142 1.21 13.45 -4.75
N VAL A 143 0.07 13.67 -4.11
CA VAL A 143 -0.05 14.67 -3.05
C VAL A 143 0.86 14.35 -1.87
N ALA A 144 1.03 13.09 -1.49
CA ALA A 144 1.95 12.69 -0.43
C ALA A 144 3.40 13.12 -0.75
N GLY A 145 3.91 12.78 -1.93
CA GLY A 145 5.26 13.19 -2.34
C GLY A 145 5.44 14.70 -2.42
N LEU A 146 4.44 15.41 -2.97
CA LEU A 146 4.49 16.89 -3.03
C LEU A 146 4.48 17.53 -1.64
N VAL A 147 3.69 16.99 -0.70
CA VAL A 147 3.66 17.48 0.69
C VAL A 147 5.01 17.29 1.35
N ILE A 148 5.62 16.11 1.23
CA ILE A 148 6.90 15.78 1.86
C ILE A 148 8.03 16.65 1.32
N SER A 149 8.11 16.81 0.01
CA SER A 149 9.20 17.53 -0.64
C SER A 149 9.03 19.04 -0.59
N TYR A 150 7.89 19.54 -1.04
CA TYR A 150 7.68 20.99 -1.20
C TYR A 150 6.85 21.62 -0.09
N GLY A 151 5.92 20.86 0.52
CA GLY A 151 5.03 21.38 1.56
C GLY A 151 5.73 21.58 2.90
N VAL A 152 6.41 20.53 3.38
CA VAL A 152 7.07 20.52 4.70
C VAL A 152 8.60 20.45 4.61
N GLY A 153 9.15 20.13 3.44
CA GLY A 153 10.59 20.10 3.20
C GLY A 153 11.35 19.09 4.07
N TRP A 154 10.74 17.93 4.40
CA TRP A 154 11.41 16.94 5.27
C TRP A 154 12.56 16.23 4.56
N GLU A 155 12.52 16.13 3.25
CA GLU A 155 13.60 15.55 2.47
C GLU A 155 14.84 16.44 2.51
N SER A 156 14.71 17.74 2.21
CA SER A 156 15.82 18.69 2.24
C SER A 156 16.34 18.99 3.65
N SER A 157 15.48 18.87 4.68
CA SER A 157 15.86 19.06 6.09
C SER A 157 16.36 17.79 6.77
N GLN A 158 16.45 16.66 6.06
CA GLN A 158 16.86 15.34 6.59
C GLN A 158 16.01 14.87 7.79
N LYS A 159 14.70 15.11 7.72
CA LYS A 159 13.73 14.73 8.77
C LYS A 159 12.75 13.68 8.25
N LEU A 160 13.27 12.67 7.57
CA LEU A 160 12.45 11.66 6.90
C LEU A 160 11.73 10.71 7.87
N GLU A 161 12.10 10.66 9.15
CA GLU A 161 11.32 9.96 10.20
C GLU A 161 9.89 10.49 10.31
N TYR A 162 9.67 11.78 10.03
CA TYR A 162 8.33 12.37 10.04
C TYR A 162 7.41 11.88 8.92
N THR A 163 7.96 11.28 7.86
CA THR A 163 7.15 10.66 6.80
C THR A 163 6.37 9.46 7.35
N PHE A 164 7.01 8.63 8.19
CA PHE A 164 6.36 7.52 8.89
C PHE A 164 5.37 8.03 9.94
N TYR A 165 5.70 9.11 10.63
CA TYR A 165 4.81 9.73 11.60
C TYR A 165 3.53 10.26 10.95
N LEU A 166 3.65 10.98 9.83
CA LEU A 166 2.51 11.44 9.03
C LEU A 166 1.68 10.27 8.53
N ALA A 167 2.32 9.24 7.96
CA ALA A 167 1.66 8.04 7.50
C ALA A 167 0.90 7.33 8.63
N ALA A 168 1.45 7.31 9.86
CA ALA A 168 0.79 6.76 11.04
C ALA A 168 -0.52 7.50 11.36
N ILE A 169 -0.47 8.85 11.39
CA ILE A 169 -1.66 9.67 11.64
C ILE A 169 -2.73 9.44 10.57
N VAL A 170 -2.33 9.44 9.30
CA VAL A 170 -3.27 9.25 8.18
C VAL A 170 -3.82 7.83 8.17
N SER A 171 -3.02 6.82 8.56
CA SER A 171 -3.47 5.43 8.68
C SER A 171 -4.55 5.29 9.77
N VAL A 172 -4.33 5.84 10.95
CA VAL A 172 -5.34 5.86 12.01
C VAL A 172 -6.60 6.63 11.55
N THR A 173 -6.42 7.74 10.84
CA THR A 173 -7.53 8.52 10.27
C THR A 173 -8.35 7.70 9.28
N LEU A 174 -7.70 6.96 8.37
CA LEU A 174 -8.38 6.04 7.45
C LEU A 174 -9.08 4.91 8.23
N GLY A 175 -8.43 4.36 9.24
CA GLY A 175 -9.02 3.34 10.10
C GLY A 175 -10.33 3.81 10.74
N LEU A 176 -10.33 4.99 11.35
CA LEU A 176 -11.52 5.60 11.95
C LEU A 176 -12.57 5.96 10.88
N PHE A 177 -12.15 6.50 9.75
CA PHE A 177 -13.02 6.82 8.62
C PHE A 177 -13.70 5.58 8.05
N SER A 178 -13.04 4.43 8.07
CA SER A 178 -13.55 3.16 7.52
C SER A 178 -14.84 2.72 8.17
N PHE A 179 -15.10 3.04 9.44
CA PHE A 179 -16.40 2.80 10.09
C PHE A 179 -17.56 3.59 9.47
N SER A 180 -17.27 4.64 8.72
CA SER A 180 -18.28 5.42 7.99
C SER A 180 -18.58 4.88 6.60
N LEU A 181 -17.78 3.95 6.07
CA LEU A 181 -17.94 3.36 4.74
C LEU A 181 -19.25 2.56 4.64
N PRO A 182 -19.76 2.33 3.44
CA PRO A 182 -20.90 1.47 3.25
C PRO A 182 -20.62 0.05 3.72
N LYS A 183 -21.56 -0.57 4.41
CA LYS A 183 -21.45 -1.95 4.87
C LYS A 183 -21.15 -2.90 3.72
N THR A 184 -20.14 -3.71 3.91
CA THR A 184 -19.65 -4.69 2.95
C THR A 184 -19.52 -6.05 3.64
N PRO A 185 -20.70 -6.73 3.88
CA PRO A 185 -20.73 -7.97 4.64
C PRO A 185 -19.99 -9.09 3.90
N PRO A 186 -19.52 -10.12 4.62
CA PRO A 186 -18.88 -11.27 4.01
C PRO A 186 -19.80 -11.97 2.99
N GLN A 187 -19.21 -12.53 1.95
CA GLN A 187 -19.96 -13.39 1.02
C GLN A 187 -19.99 -14.80 1.62
N ALA A 188 -21.04 -15.07 2.37
CA ALA A 188 -21.24 -16.41 2.94
C ALA A 188 -21.38 -17.44 1.81
N THR A 189 -20.33 -18.18 1.53
CA THR A 189 -20.39 -19.47 0.86
C THR A 189 -20.37 -20.53 1.95
N ASN A 190 -21.34 -21.44 1.93
CA ASN A 190 -21.44 -22.56 2.90
C ASN A 190 -20.27 -23.57 2.78
N GLU A 191 -19.38 -23.38 1.81
CA GLU A 191 -18.24 -24.25 1.57
C GLU A 191 -16.93 -23.57 1.97
N SER A 192 -16.06 -24.35 2.60
CA SER A 192 -14.69 -23.91 2.89
C SER A 192 -13.93 -23.83 1.58
N PRO A 193 -13.38 -22.63 1.18
CA PRO A 193 -12.54 -22.58 -0.01
C PRO A 193 -11.37 -23.54 0.20
N SER A 194 -11.07 -24.30 -0.82
CA SER A 194 -9.88 -25.14 -0.83
C SER A 194 -8.63 -24.24 -0.86
N LEU A 195 -7.49 -24.74 -0.37
CA LEU A 195 -6.21 -24.02 -0.52
C LEU A 195 -5.92 -23.63 -1.97
N ARG A 196 -6.40 -24.45 -2.91
CA ARG A 196 -6.28 -24.20 -4.33
C ARG A 196 -7.06 -22.95 -4.79
N GLU A 197 -8.27 -22.76 -4.26
CA GLU A 197 -9.08 -21.57 -4.54
C GLU A 197 -8.50 -20.32 -3.88
N ILE A 198 -8.02 -20.43 -2.63
CA ILE A 198 -7.37 -19.32 -1.90
C ILE A 198 -6.12 -18.85 -2.64
N LEU A 199 -5.31 -19.78 -3.16
CA LEU A 199 -4.11 -19.49 -3.93
C LEU A 199 -4.41 -19.06 -5.38
N GLY A 200 -5.67 -19.10 -5.80
CA GLY A 200 -6.05 -18.77 -7.17
C GLY A 200 -5.46 -19.70 -8.23
N LEU A 201 -5.11 -20.95 -7.86
CA LEU A 201 -4.45 -21.88 -8.78
C LEU A 201 -5.30 -22.22 -10.02
N ASP A 202 -6.61 -22.03 -9.94
CA ASP A 202 -7.49 -22.18 -11.10
C ASP A 202 -7.27 -21.09 -12.15
N ALA A 203 -6.77 -19.92 -11.76
CA ALA A 203 -6.37 -18.84 -12.68
C ALA A 203 -5.18 -19.26 -13.57
N LEU A 204 -4.37 -20.25 -13.16
CA LEU A 204 -3.29 -20.78 -14.00
C LEU A 204 -3.81 -21.37 -15.32
N LYS A 205 -5.08 -21.79 -15.38
CA LYS A 205 -5.72 -22.24 -16.61
C LYS A 205 -5.77 -21.14 -17.68
N LEU A 206 -5.81 -19.87 -17.26
CA LEU A 206 -5.80 -18.70 -18.16
C LEU A 206 -4.47 -18.56 -18.92
N LEU A 207 -3.37 -19.10 -18.39
CA LEU A 207 -2.06 -19.11 -19.05
C LEU A 207 -2.04 -19.94 -20.34
N LYS A 208 -3.09 -20.75 -20.61
CA LYS A 208 -3.28 -21.44 -21.89
C LYS A 208 -3.66 -20.46 -23.02
N ASP A 209 -4.23 -19.30 -22.70
CA ASP A 209 -4.46 -18.24 -23.66
C ASP A 209 -3.15 -17.44 -23.85
N THR A 210 -2.62 -17.42 -25.06
CA THR A 210 -1.37 -16.76 -25.40
C THR A 210 -1.38 -15.26 -25.07
N ARG A 211 -2.53 -14.59 -25.22
CA ARG A 211 -2.66 -13.14 -24.90
C ARG A 211 -2.52 -12.91 -23.42
N TYR A 212 -3.16 -13.77 -22.61
CA TYR A 212 -3.05 -13.71 -21.17
C TYR A 212 -1.64 -14.08 -20.70
N LEU A 213 -1.01 -15.08 -21.31
CA LEU A 213 0.37 -15.49 -21.01
C LEU A 213 1.36 -14.34 -21.28
N VAL A 214 1.25 -13.67 -22.42
CA VAL A 214 2.10 -12.51 -22.76
C VAL A 214 1.90 -11.38 -21.74
N PHE A 215 0.65 -11.07 -21.40
CA PHE A 215 0.34 -10.08 -20.37
C PHE A 215 0.95 -10.46 -19.02
N PHE A 216 0.82 -11.70 -18.61
CA PHE A 216 1.34 -12.22 -17.31
C PHE A 216 2.87 -12.14 -17.25
N ILE A 217 3.56 -12.63 -18.29
CA ILE A 217 5.03 -12.55 -18.37
C ILE A 217 5.51 -11.09 -18.39
N SER A 218 4.88 -10.24 -19.19
CA SER A 218 5.22 -8.82 -19.24
C SER A 218 5.04 -8.13 -17.89
N SER A 219 3.98 -8.50 -17.16
CA SER A 219 3.72 -7.97 -15.81
C SER A 219 4.81 -8.40 -14.80
N ILE A 220 5.30 -9.64 -14.89
CA ILE A 220 6.43 -10.09 -14.07
C ILE A 220 7.70 -9.32 -14.43
N LEU A 221 8.00 -9.21 -15.70
CA LEU A 221 9.22 -8.56 -16.18
C LEU A 221 9.28 -7.07 -15.81
N ILE A 222 8.15 -6.36 -15.87
CA ILE A 222 8.10 -4.93 -15.47
C ILE A 222 8.26 -4.72 -13.97
N CYS A 223 7.91 -5.71 -13.14
CA CYS A 223 8.09 -5.60 -11.69
C CYS A 223 9.58 -5.54 -11.28
N ILE A 224 10.49 -6.12 -12.08
CA ILE A 224 11.93 -6.11 -11.80
C ILE A 224 12.50 -4.68 -11.82
N PRO A 225 12.44 -3.93 -12.95
CA PRO A 225 12.94 -2.56 -12.98
C PRO A 225 12.15 -1.63 -12.06
N LEU A 226 10.86 -1.91 -11.83
CA LEU A 226 10.04 -1.13 -10.91
C LEU A 226 10.52 -1.27 -9.45
N ALA A 227 10.95 -2.47 -9.04
CA ALA A 227 11.52 -2.70 -7.73
C ALA A 227 12.81 -1.88 -7.53
N PHE A 228 13.74 -1.93 -8.48
CA PHE A 228 14.95 -1.10 -8.48
C PHE A 228 14.63 0.40 -8.47
N TYR A 229 13.64 0.83 -9.26
CA TYR A 229 13.23 2.22 -9.28
C TYR A 229 12.80 2.71 -7.89
N TYR A 230 11.94 1.98 -7.19
CA TYR A 230 11.49 2.40 -5.86
C TYR A 230 12.57 2.30 -4.79
N GLN A 231 13.47 1.32 -4.90
CA GLN A 231 14.54 1.10 -3.93
C GLN A 231 15.65 2.15 -4.06
N ASP A 232 16.09 2.44 -5.28
CA ASP A 232 17.37 3.10 -5.50
C ASP A 232 17.23 4.52 -6.07
N ALA A 233 16.15 4.83 -6.81
CA ALA A 233 16.08 6.08 -7.55
C ALA A 233 16.08 7.33 -6.66
N ASN A 234 15.36 7.31 -5.52
CA ASN A 234 15.34 8.46 -4.61
C ASN A 234 16.74 8.68 -3.99
N LEU A 235 17.39 7.61 -3.53
CA LEU A 235 18.73 7.67 -2.98
C LEU A 235 19.73 8.20 -4.01
N PHE A 236 19.71 7.65 -5.23
CA PHE A 236 20.55 8.07 -6.34
C PHE A 236 20.36 9.54 -6.72
N LEU A 237 19.11 10.02 -6.79
CA LEU A 237 18.83 11.43 -7.08
C LEU A 237 19.37 12.35 -5.99
N ASN A 238 19.25 11.95 -4.72
CA ASN A 238 19.83 12.69 -3.60
C ASN A 238 21.36 12.74 -3.65
N GLU A 239 22.03 11.62 -4.03
CA GLU A 239 23.49 11.58 -4.23
C GLU A 239 23.95 12.50 -5.37
N LEU A 240 23.13 12.66 -6.40
CA LEU A 240 23.38 13.63 -7.49
C LEU A 240 23.10 15.09 -7.10
N GLY A 241 22.61 15.35 -5.88
CA GLY A 241 22.27 16.68 -5.40
C GLY A 241 20.94 17.21 -5.94
N VAL A 242 20.04 16.35 -6.41
CA VAL A 242 18.69 16.75 -6.83
C VAL A 242 17.86 17.04 -5.59
N GLU A 243 17.55 18.32 -5.37
CA GLU A 243 16.66 18.74 -4.30
C GLU A 243 15.22 18.22 -4.55
N ASN A 244 14.55 17.80 -3.48
CA ASN A 244 13.17 17.33 -3.53
C ASN A 244 12.94 16.12 -4.47
N ALA A 245 13.85 15.16 -4.46
CA ALA A 245 13.83 13.98 -5.31
C ALA A 245 12.50 13.19 -5.22
N ALA A 246 11.91 13.05 -4.03
CA ALA A 246 10.62 12.39 -3.85
C ALA A 246 9.48 13.13 -4.58
N GLY A 247 9.48 14.48 -4.55
CA GLY A 247 8.53 15.28 -5.31
C GLY A 247 8.68 15.11 -6.81
N VAL A 248 9.91 15.04 -7.31
CA VAL A 248 10.21 14.79 -8.73
C VAL A 248 9.74 13.39 -9.15
N MET A 249 9.96 12.37 -8.31
CA MET A 249 9.56 10.98 -8.60
C MET A 249 8.05 10.76 -8.58
N THR A 250 7.26 11.66 -8.01
CA THR A 250 5.80 11.53 -7.92
C THR A 250 5.05 12.25 -9.04
N LEU A 251 5.72 13.07 -9.81
CA LEU A 251 5.17 13.77 -10.99
C LEU A 251 5.35 12.96 -12.26
#